data_a1622d285e4d94021241736c0d27013e
#
_entry.id   a1622d285e4d94021241736c0d27013e
#
_cell.length_a   1.000
_cell.length_b   1.000
_cell.length_c   1.000
_cell.angle_alpha   90.00
_cell.angle_beta   90.00
_cell.angle_gamma   90.00
#
_symmetry.space_group_name_H-M   'P 1'
#
loop_
_entity.id
_entity.type
_entity.pdbx_description
1 polymer ?
#
loop_
_entity_poly.entity_id
_entity_poly.type
_entity_poly.pdbx_seq_one_letter_code
_entity_poly.pdbx_strand_id
1 'polypeptide(L)'
;MKYHKLLFIASMFSINNLYADCSDLDSTQCIEWAQYCEWNEDIDECQEIGGDDGPYDYGYLTETDGIRQSSLYNGTLLYYPINAIPPYASIILIDAFGDEYGLQGWAEFYASHGFIAMTIGNFDRSVRDFDSGWDYADRALGLLDATQTIKEENLRELSPLFGQVDTSSFAVSGYSTSGGGAHTAATMDSTLKAAILLNPAVAFLDSLNCPPETNYYCLIEEHLNHNVPVLIFSGEYELDELISPDDSVYSNMWALPQYHYVPETTDKLYFESAGEGHGSSSFPNGDIADFALAWLKKYLLDDDSYCEFLIEAPQSTSQFLTTLECNSTIEWNFSISEPIIEVFGDDDQWNPGDMISIEMDFCNNTDTGHMYYPGVILNSDSSITSIVNNHYWLYGMDSDSCNTVLFSVFADSTINEDTLISFSAYPEALNCQNQPEYCINGDTVNFNFPVVLQYASNNNLNLFPIHFTLHQNYPNPFNPTTTLKYDLPEDSFVDITVYDMLGNVVNNLVKTNQSSGYKSVQWNGTNNQGE
;
A
#
# COMPACT_ATOMS: atom_id res chain seq x y z
N MET A 1 18.24 -4.06 46.26
CA MET A 1 16.94 -4.01 45.57
C MET A 1 17.07 -3.59 44.09
N LYS A 2 18.27 -3.24 43.60
CA LYS A 2 18.49 -2.78 42.20
C LYS A 2 18.75 -3.94 41.20
N TYR A 3 19.05 -5.15 41.66
CA TYR A 3 19.43 -6.27 40.79
C TYR A 3 18.25 -7.11 40.24
N HIS A 4 17.04 -6.94 40.77
CA HIS A 4 15.89 -7.73 40.29
C HIS A 4 15.19 -7.15 39.05
N LYS A 5 15.40 -5.84 38.74
CA LYS A 5 14.77 -5.21 37.56
C LYS A 5 15.51 -5.51 36.24
N LEU A 6 16.82 -5.74 36.28
CA LEU A 6 17.59 -6.11 35.06
C LEU A 6 17.33 -7.56 34.60
N LEU A 7 17.00 -8.47 35.52
CA LEU A 7 16.70 -9.86 35.16
C LEU A 7 15.35 -10.00 34.41
N PHE A 8 14.43 -9.03 34.56
CA PHE A 8 13.13 -9.07 33.92
C PHE A 8 13.15 -8.65 32.46
N ILE A 9 14.01 -7.71 32.09
CA ILE A 9 14.22 -7.32 30.68
C ILE A 9 14.84 -8.48 29.88
N ALA A 10 15.76 -9.24 30.49
CA ALA A 10 16.37 -10.40 29.87
C ALA A 10 15.38 -11.57 29.65
N SER A 11 14.28 -11.66 30.39
CA SER A 11 13.27 -12.70 30.19
C SER A 11 12.24 -12.37 29.10
N MET A 12 12.06 -11.10 28.76
CA MET A 12 11.22 -10.68 27.62
C MET A 12 11.88 -10.98 26.27
N PHE A 13 13.20 -11.00 26.20
CA PHE A 13 13.96 -11.27 24.98
C PHE A 13 14.32 -12.74 24.76
N SER A 14 13.84 -13.67 25.58
CA SER A 14 14.00 -15.11 25.37
C SER A 14 12.89 -15.73 24.51
N ILE A 15 12.11 -14.95 23.80
CA ILE A 15 11.27 -15.45 22.70
C ILE A 15 12.19 -15.68 21.52
N ASN A 16 12.84 -16.85 21.52
CA ASN A 16 13.55 -17.36 20.38
C ASN A 16 12.59 -17.51 19.19
N ASN A 17 12.97 -16.95 18.06
CA ASN A 17 12.55 -17.35 16.72
C ASN A 17 11.10 -17.84 16.63
N LEU A 18 10.17 -16.92 16.53
CA LEU A 18 8.87 -17.17 15.95
C LEU A 18 8.53 -15.99 15.02
N TYR A 19 9.38 -15.76 14.04
CA TYR A 19 8.89 -15.39 12.74
C TYR A 19 8.47 -16.71 12.09
N ALA A 20 7.27 -17.19 12.37
CA ALA A 20 6.64 -18.13 11.47
C ALA A 20 6.28 -17.28 10.24
N ASP A 21 6.92 -17.54 9.12
CA ASP A 21 6.46 -17.12 7.80
C ASP A 21 4.97 -17.51 7.71
N CYS A 22 4.10 -16.60 7.32
CA CYS A 22 2.68 -16.89 7.24
C CYS A 22 2.42 -18.17 6.43
N SER A 23 3.21 -18.43 5.40
CA SER A 23 3.13 -19.63 4.56
C SER A 23 3.38 -20.94 5.31
N ASP A 24 4.00 -20.90 6.49
CA ASP A 24 4.24 -22.07 7.36
C ASP A 24 3.06 -22.34 8.33
N LEU A 25 2.06 -21.46 8.38
CA LEU A 25 0.92 -21.55 9.30
C LEU A 25 -0.23 -22.36 8.68
N ASP A 26 -0.87 -23.22 9.49
CA ASP A 26 -2.14 -23.81 9.11
C ASP A 26 -3.31 -22.81 9.31
N SER A 27 -4.50 -23.13 8.76
CA SER A 27 -5.66 -22.23 8.80
C SER A 27 -6.08 -21.77 10.20
N THR A 28 -5.80 -22.56 11.23
CA THR A 28 -6.11 -22.22 12.62
C THR A 28 -5.08 -21.26 13.18
N GLN A 29 -3.81 -21.53 12.91
CA GLN A 29 -2.70 -20.66 13.28
C GLN A 29 -2.76 -19.31 12.54
N CYS A 30 -3.12 -19.32 11.26
CA CYS A 30 -3.33 -18.11 10.48
C CYS A 30 -4.38 -17.19 11.09
N ILE A 31 -5.49 -17.74 11.64
CA ILE A 31 -6.52 -16.97 12.35
C ILE A 31 -6.00 -16.42 13.69
N GLU A 32 -5.14 -17.16 14.39
CA GLU A 32 -4.49 -16.67 15.62
C GLU A 32 -3.52 -15.51 15.34
N TRP A 33 -3.01 -15.42 14.12
CA TRP A 33 -2.11 -14.38 13.62
C TRP A 33 -2.81 -13.39 12.66
N ALA A 34 -4.13 -13.26 12.77
CA ALA A 34 -4.97 -12.46 11.86
C ALA A 34 -4.60 -10.98 11.76
N GLN A 35 -3.76 -10.47 12.63
CA GLN A 35 -3.19 -9.12 12.53
C GLN A 35 -1.98 -9.04 11.57
N TYR A 36 -1.41 -10.19 11.18
CA TYR A 36 -0.21 -10.27 10.34
C TYR A 36 -0.41 -11.15 9.11
N CYS A 37 -1.38 -12.05 9.16
CA CYS A 37 -1.60 -13.06 8.14
C CYS A 37 -3.09 -13.17 7.83
N GLU A 38 -3.43 -13.41 6.57
CA GLU A 38 -4.78 -13.80 6.14
C GLU A 38 -4.76 -15.15 5.44
N TRP A 39 -5.84 -15.91 5.62
CA TRP A 39 -6.00 -17.18 4.95
C TRP A 39 -6.56 -16.99 3.54
N ASN A 40 -5.76 -17.31 2.53
CA ASN A 40 -6.20 -17.28 1.14
C ASN A 40 -6.90 -18.59 0.77
N GLU A 41 -8.24 -18.56 0.65
CA GLU A 41 -9.08 -19.73 0.33
C GLU A 41 -8.83 -20.27 -1.08
N ASP A 42 -8.35 -19.46 -2.03
CA ASP A 42 -8.17 -19.88 -3.43
C ASP A 42 -6.95 -20.79 -3.61
N ILE A 43 -5.91 -20.59 -2.81
CA ILE A 43 -4.66 -21.37 -2.85
C ILE A 43 -4.47 -22.28 -1.64
N ASP A 44 -5.37 -22.20 -0.63
CA ASP A 44 -5.33 -22.98 0.63
C ASP A 44 -4.04 -22.75 1.43
N GLU A 45 -3.56 -21.48 1.46
CA GLU A 45 -2.34 -21.06 2.15
C GLU A 45 -2.60 -19.79 2.97
N CYS A 46 -1.82 -19.63 4.07
CA CYS A 46 -1.79 -18.41 4.87
C CYS A 46 -0.80 -17.43 4.23
N GLN A 47 -1.22 -16.19 4.02
CA GLN A 47 -0.41 -15.14 3.40
C GLN A 47 -0.20 -13.99 4.38
N GLU A 48 0.92 -13.27 4.25
CA GLU A 48 1.16 -12.05 5.01
C GLU A 48 0.19 -10.95 4.55
N ILE A 49 -0.41 -10.27 5.53
CA ILE A 49 -1.10 -9.01 5.28
C ILE A 49 -0.01 -7.94 5.17
N GLY A 50 0.62 -7.85 4.01
CA GLY A 50 1.56 -6.77 3.70
C GLY A 50 0.80 -5.49 3.34
N GLY A 51 1.46 -4.34 3.39
CA GLY A 51 1.01 -3.17 2.62
C GLY A 51 0.91 -3.57 1.15
N ASP A 52 -0.01 -2.96 0.41
CA ASP A 52 -0.19 -3.28 -1.00
C ASP A 52 1.14 -3.23 -1.75
N ASP A 53 1.42 -4.25 -2.56
CA ASP A 53 2.59 -4.27 -3.42
C ASP A 53 2.57 -3.03 -4.32
N GLY A 54 3.72 -2.33 -4.38
CA GLY A 54 3.87 -1.18 -5.24
C GLY A 54 3.83 -1.55 -6.74
N PRO A 55 3.79 -0.54 -7.61
CA PRO A 55 3.64 -0.76 -9.05
C PRO A 55 4.85 -1.37 -9.75
N TYR A 56 5.98 -1.58 -9.05
CA TYR A 56 7.23 -2.04 -9.63
C TYR A 56 7.64 -3.41 -9.13
N ASP A 57 8.11 -4.25 -10.05
CA ASP A 57 8.89 -5.42 -9.67
C ASP A 57 10.20 -4.97 -9.00
N TYR A 58 10.80 -5.83 -8.20
CA TYR A 58 12.08 -5.55 -7.56
C TYR A 58 13.07 -6.71 -7.69
N GLY A 59 14.34 -6.37 -7.61
CA GLY A 59 15.45 -7.31 -7.50
C GLY A 59 16.22 -7.03 -6.21
N TYR A 60 17.11 -7.96 -5.83
CA TYR A 60 17.99 -7.72 -4.71
C TYR A 60 19.43 -8.16 -5.00
N LEU A 61 20.35 -7.58 -4.27
CA LEU A 61 21.78 -7.90 -4.28
C LEU A 61 22.22 -8.26 -2.86
N THR A 62 23.19 -9.15 -2.79
CA THR A 62 23.84 -9.58 -1.56
C THR A 62 25.36 -9.38 -1.65
N GLU A 63 26.08 -9.65 -0.59
CA GLU A 63 27.55 -9.65 -0.60
C GLU A 63 28.14 -10.61 -1.64
N THR A 64 27.42 -11.69 -1.99
CA THR A 64 27.86 -12.65 -3.04
C THR A 64 27.79 -12.07 -4.44
N ASP A 65 27.03 -10.99 -4.64
CA ASP A 65 26.91 -10.24 -5.89
C ASP A 65 27.96 -9.13 -6.01
N GLY A 66 28.84 -9.03 -5.03
CA GLY A 66 29.97 -8.11 -4.99
C GLY A 66 29.68 -6.77 -4.34
N ILE A 67 28.62 -6.67 -3.53
CA ILE A 67 28.40 -5.51 -2.67
C ILE A 67 29.55 -5.41 -1.64
N ARG A 68 29.92 -4.18 -1.31
CA ARG A 68 30.94 -3.88 -0.31
C ARG A 68 30.58 -4.51 1.04
N GLN A 69 31.52 -5.25 1.63
CA GLN A 69 31.43 -5.68 3.02
C GLN A 69 31.85 -4.55 3.96
N SER A 70 31.13 -4.39 5.05
CA SER A 70 31.44 -3.42 6.10
C SER A 70 32.03 -4.10 7.34
N SER A 71 32.78 -3.35 8.13
CA SER A 71 33.16 -3.73 9.49
C SER A 71 32.21 -3.15 10.55
N LEU A 72 31.21 -2.36 10.15
CA LEU A 72 30.28 -1.65 11.04
C LEU A 72 28.88 -2.29 11.07
N TYR A 73 28.61 -3.28 10.24
CA TYR A 73 27.40 -4.10 10.28
C TYR A 73 27.67 -5.49 9.69
N ASN A 74 26.79 -6.45 9.95
CA ASN A 74 26.86 -7.81 9.45
C ASN A 74 25.78 -8.08 8.43
N GLY A 75 26.16 -8.69 7.29
CA GLY A 75 25.21 -9.08 6.25
C GLY A 75 24.48 -7.89 5.61
N THR A 76 23.99 -8.11 4.42
CA THR A 76 23.33 -7.07 3.63
C THR A 76 22.38 -7.69 2.62
N LEU A 77 21.16 -7.16 2.57
CA LEU A 77 20.25 -7.32 1.44
C LEU A 77 19.93 -5.93 0.88
N LEU A 78 20.23 -5.71 -0.39
CA LEU A 78 19.96 -4.45 -1.07
C LEU A 78 18.91 -4.68 -2.14
N TYR A 79 17.68 -4.25 -1.87
CA TYR A 79 16.56 -4.30 -2.79
C TYR A 79 16.53 -3.06 -3.67
N TYR A 80 16.11 -3.23 -4.93
CA TYR A 80 16.02 -2.13 -5.88
C TYR A 80 14.85 -2.33 -6.84
N PRO A 81 14.19 -1.24 -7.28
CA PRO A 81 13.07 -1.32 -8.19
C PRO A 81 13.50 -1.72 -9.61
N ILE A 82 12.65 -2.48 -10.30
CA ILE A 82 12.79 -2.82 -11.71
C ILE A 82 11.75 -2.02 -12.50
N ASN A 83 12.17 -1.40 -13.61
CA ASN A 83 11.32 -0.58 -14.48
C ASN A 83 10.78 0.74 -13.88
N ALA A 84 11.20 1.13 -12.69
CA ALA A 84 10.99 2.49 -12.20
C ALA A 84 11.91 3.50 -12.91
N ILE A 85 11.67 4.79 -12.72
CA ILE A 85 12.45 5.86 -13.34
C ILE A 85 13.56 6.34 -12.40
N PRO A 86 14.86 6.13 -12.74
CA PRO A 86 15.95 6.64 -11.91
C PRO A 86 16.13 8.18 -12.05
N PRO A 87 16.86 8.86 -11.14
CA PRO A 87 17.65 8.27 -10.05
C PRO A 87 16.79 7.87 -8.83
N TYR A 88 17.16 6.76 -8.18
CA TYR A 88 16.43 6.24 -7.03
C TYR A 88 16.93 6.80 -5.72
N ALA A 89 16.04 7.31 -4.89
CA ALA A 89 16.30 7.63 -3.49
C ALA A 89 16.40 6.34 -2.65
N SER A 90 17.00 6.42 -1.47
CA SER A 90 17.37 5.22 -0.72
C SER A 90 17.00 5.29 0.75
N ILE A 91 16.60 4.14 1.32
CA ILE A 91 16.41 3.95 2.76
C ILE A 91 17.24 2.77 3.26
N ILE A 92 17.85 2.93 4.44
CA ILE A 92 18.61 1.87 5.12
C ILE A 92 17.84 1.46 6.37
N LEU A 93 17.69 0.15 6.57
CA LEU A 93 16.91 -0.45 7.66
C LEU A 93 17.77 -1.39 8.52
N ILE A 94 17.54 -1.35 9.82
CA ILE A 94 18.19 -2.25 10.77
C ILE A 94 17.16 -2.74 11.80
N ASP A 95 17.08 -4.07 11.99
CA ASP A 95 16.22 -4.67 13.00
C ASP A 95 16.82 -4.54 14.41
N ALA A 96 15.99 -4.76 15.43
CA ALA A 96 16.37 -4.74 16.84
C ALA A 96 17.54 -5.69 17.13
N PHE A 97 17.40 -6.90 16.67
CA PHE A 97 18.34 -8.01 16.87
C PHE A 97 18.32 -8.90 15.64
N GLY A 98 19.43 -9.47 15.31
CA GLY A 98 19.45 -10.46 14.25
C GLY A 98 20.30 -10.02 13.06
N ASP A 99 19.97 -10.63 11.96
CA ASP A 99 20.70 -10.49 10.71
C ASP A 99 20.00 -9.50 9.76
N GLU A 100 20.46 -9.48 8.55
CA GLU A 100 19.97 -8.63 7.46
C GLU A 100 18.53 -8.95 7.01
N TYR A 101 17.94 -10.05 7.49
CA TYR A 101 16.58 -10.48 7.09
C TYR A 101 15.48 -9.89 7.97
N GLY A 102 15.79 -9.28 9.11
CA GLY A 102 14.80 -8.87 10.11
C GLY A 102 13.77 -7.85 9.67
N LEU A 103 14.07 -6.96 8.69
CA LEU A 103 13.13 -5.98 8.13
C LEU A 103 12.98 -6.16 6.61
N GLN A 104 13.08 -7.40 6.14
CA GLN A 104 12.99 -7.72 4.71
C GLN A 104 11.68 -7.24 4.11
N GLY A 105 10.54 -7.48 4.75
CA GLY A 105 9.23 -7.04 4.25
C GLY A 105 9.14 -5.52 4.03
N TRP A 106 9.72 -4.71 4.92
CA TRP A 106 9.84 -3.27 4.69
C TRP A 106 10.71 -2.92 3.48
N ALA A 107 11.81 -3.65 3.27
CA ALA A 107 12.70 -3.39 2.14
C ALA A 107 12.04 -3.75 0.81
N GLU A 108 11.30 -4.85 0.74
CA GLU A 108 10.52 -5.28 -0.41
C GLU A 108 9.40 -4.28 -0.73
N PHE A 109 8.66 -3.86 0.29
CA PHE A 109 7.64 -2.82 0.18
C PHE A 109 8.20 -1.52 -0.42
N TYR A 110 9.31 -0.98 0.12
CA TYR A 110 9.89 0.25 -0.42
C TYR A 110 10.45 0.06 -1.84
N ALA A 111 11.02 -1.10 -2.14
CA ALA A 111 11.55 -1.37 -3.48
C ALA A 111 10.43 -1.47 -4.52
N SER A 112 9.30 -2.10 -4.18
CA SER A 112 8.12 -2.14 -5.05
C SER A 112 7.51 -0.75 -5.30
N HIS A 113 7.80 0.23 -4.41
CA HIS A 113 7.37 1.62 -4.54
C HIS A 113 8.42 2.58 -5.14
N GLY A 114 9.51 2.03 -5.72
CA GLY A 114 10.46 2.82 -6.48
C GLY A 114 11.69 3.32 -5.70
N PHE A 115 11.91 2.87 -4.47
CA PHE A 115 13.08 3.21 -3.66
C PHE A 115 14.13 2.10 -3.71
N ILE A 116 15.39 2.45 -3.45
CA ILE A 116 16.39 1.48 -3.02
C ILE A 116 16.21 1.28 -1.52
N ALA A 117 16.10 0.04 -1.07
CA ALA A 117 16.00 -0.29 0.33
C ALA A 117 17.07 -1.31 0.72
N MET A 118 17.88 -1.00 1.72
CA MET A 118 18.99 -1.85 2.15
C MET A 118 18.79 -2.24 3.60
N THR A 119 18.63 -3.52 3.86
CA THR A 119 18.67 -4.06 5.22
C THR A 119 20.08 -4.45 5.59
N ILE A 120 20.44 -4.21 6.86
CA ILE A 120 21.74 -4.58 7.44
C ILE A 120 21.52 -5.35 8.74
N GLY A 121 22.35 -6.34 8.98
CA GLY A 121 22.38 -7.07 10.25
C GLY A 121 23.15 -6.30 11.34
N ASN A 122 22.80 -6.58 12.57
CA ASN A 122 23.48 -5.99 13.72
C ASN A 122 24.93 -6.47 13.80
N PHE A 123 25.80 -5.60 14.31
CA PHE A 123 27.20 -5.92 14.53
C PHE A 123 27.34 -7.11 15.51
N ASP A 124 28.08 -8.15 15.07
CA ASP A 124 28.46 -9.33 15.84
C ASP A 124 27.37 -10.25 16.43
N ARG A 125 26.97 -11.26 15.64
CA ARG A 125 26.11 -12.38 16.05
C ARG A 125 26.68 -13.24 17.17
N SER A 126 28.02 -13.22 17.41
CA SER A 126 28.69 -14.14 18.33
C SER A 126 28.68 -13.68 19.77
N VAL A 127 28.41 -12.42 20.02
CA VAL A 127 28.49 -11.82 21.34
C VAL A 127 27.10 -11.34 21.76
N ARG A 128 26.26 -12.28 22.21
CA ARG A 128 25.12 -11.96 23.07
C ARG A 128 25.61 -11.59 24.48
N ASP A 129 26.66 -10.82 24.55
CA ASP A 129 27.14 -10.29 25.80
C ASP A 129 26.48 -8.92 25.96
N PHE A 130 25.66 -8.78 26.99
CA PHE A 130 24.97 -7.52 27.32
C PHE A 130 25.92 -6.35 27.56
N ASP A 131 27.20 -6.59 27.49
CA ASP A 131 28.27 -5.62 27.76
C ASP A 131 28.96 -5.05 26.50
N SER A 132 28.64 -5.51 25.28
CA SER A 132 29.39 -5.06 24.11
C SER A 132 28.64 -5.11 22.78
N GLY A 133 27.83 -4.17 22.43
CA GLY A 133 27.30 -4.08 21.06
C GLY A 133 25.87 -3.62 20.92
N TRP A 134 25.34 -2.99 21.94
CA TRP A 134 23.98 -2.49 21.97
C TRP A 134 23.92 -0.96 22.02
N ASP A 135 25.05 -0.31 21.72
CA ASP A 135 25.11 1.13 21.69
C ASP A 135 24.32 1.66 20.48
N TYR A 136 23.44 2.60 20.70
CA TYR A 136 22.74 3.32 19.62
C TYR A 136 23.71 3.95 18.64
N ALA A 137 24.89 4.38 19.11
CA ALA A 137 25.93 4.95 18.28
C ALA A 137 26.52 3.91 17.29
N ASP A 138 26.72 2.67 17.70
CA ASP A 138 27.23 1.63 16.80
C ASP A 138 26.20 1.31 15.70
N ARG A 139 24.91 1.25 16.05
CA ARG A 139 23.83 1.07 15.08
C ARG A 139 23.72 2.25 14.12
N ALA A 140 23.86 3.47 14.64
CA ALA A 140 23.89 4.69 13.85
C ALA A 140 25.07 4.68 12.86
N LEU A 141 26.26 4.31 13.31
CA LEU A 141 27.44 4.18 12.45
C LEU A 141 27.25 3.12 11.36
N GLY A 142 26.60 1.99 11.67
CA GLY A 142 26.24 0.96 10.69
C GLY A 142 25.28 1.50 9.61
N LEU A 143 24.21 2.19 10.00
CA LEU A 143 23.26 2.82 9.09
C LEU A 143 23.95 3.86 8.18
N LEU A 144 24.79 4.72 8.76
CA LEU A 144 25.51 5.75 7.99
C LEU A 144 26.55 5.15 7.04
N ASP A 145 27.25 4.09 7.44
CA ASP A 145 28.20 3.41 6.56
C ASP A 145 27.50 2.66 5.42
N ALA A 146 26.28 2.17 5.64
CA ALA A 146 25.46 1.55 4.61
C ALA A 146 25.05 2.53 3.50
N THR A 147 24.87 3.83 3.80
CA THR A 147 24.68 4.84 2.76
C THR A 147 25.87 4.92 1.80
N GLN A 148 27.09 4.74 2.33
CA GLN A 148 28.30 4.69 1.52
C GLN A 148 28.32 3.45 0.62
N THR A 149 27.82 2.32 1.11
CA THR A 149 27.72 1.09 0.31
C THR A 149 26.83 1.28 -0.91
N ILE A 150 25.66 1.90 -0.73
CA ILE A 150 24.75 2.22 -1.84
C ILE A 150 25.41 3.21 -2.82
N LYS A 151 26.14 4.22 -2.33
CA LYS A 151 26.88 5.17 -3.18
C LYS A 151 27.97 4.46 -4.01
N GLU A 152 28.60 3.42 -3.48
CA GLU A 152 29.59 2.61 -4.20
C GLU A 152 28.94 1.75 -5.29
N GLU A 153 27.72 1.23 -5.06
CA GLU A 153 26.96 0.52 -6.10
C GLU A 153 26.63 1.40 -7.31
N ASN A 154 26.40 2.72 -7.09
CA ASN A 154 26.23 3.68 -8.17
C ASN A 154 27.47 3.83 -9.06
N LEU A 155 28.65 3.47 -8.56
CA LEU A 155 29.93 3.57 -9.27
C LEU A 155 30.43 2.21 -9.80
N ARG A 156 29.85 1.11 -9.37
CA ARG A 156 30.26 -0.23 -9.77
C ARG A 156 29.62 -0.61 -11.13
N GLU A 157 30.43 -0.66 -12.21
CA GLU A 157 29.98 -0.88 -13.59
C GLU A 157 29.14 -2.16 -13.81
N LEU A 158 29.32 -3.18 -12.95
CA LEU A 158 28.57 -4.45 -13.04
C LEU A 158 27.32 -4.46 -12.16
N SER A 159 27.07 -3.42 -11.39
CA SER A 159 25.85 -3.27 -10.58
C SER A 159 24.66 -2.92 -11.47
N PRO A 160 23.47 -3.49 -11.21
CA PRO A 160 22.24 -3.01 -11.82
C PRO A 160 21.91 -1.55 -11.43
N LEU A 161 22.56 -1.04 -10.37
CA LEU A 161 22.39 0.33 -9.87
C LEU A 161 23.43 1.32 -10.43
N PHE A 162 24.28 0.89 -11.37
CA PHE A 162 25.29 1.78 -11.96
C PHE A 162 24.69 3.01 -12.59
N GLY A 163 25.01 4.19 -12.03
CA GLY A 163 24.50 5.48 -12.51
C GLY A 163 23.01 5.74 -12.23
N GLN A 164 22.36 4.94 -11.36
CA GLN A 164 20.92 5.02 -11.10
C GLN A 164 20.54 5.50 -9.69
N VAL A 165 21.51 5.73 -8.79
CA VAL A 165 21.26 6.13 -7.42
C VAL A 165 21.23 7.66 -7.28
N ASP A 166 20.24 8.20 -6.59
CA ASP A 166 20.31 9.56 -6.05
C ASP A 166 21.23 9.56 -4.82
N THR A 167 22.45 9.98 -5.02
CA THR A 167 23.49 10.00 -3.97
C THR A 167 23.31 11.10 -2.93
N SER A 168 22.26 11.92 -3.05
CA SER A 168 21.92 13.01 -2.13
C SER A 168 20.66 12.74 -1.31
N SER A 169 19.91 11.67 -1.62
CA SER A 169 18.59 11.40 -1.03
C SER A 169 18.58 10.08 -0.26
N PHE A 170 18.86 10.15 1.05
CA PHE A 170 18.93 9.00 1.95
C PHE A 170 18.06 9.18 3.18
N ALA A 171 17.36 8.10 3.57
CA ALA A 171 16.71 7.96 4.86
C ALA A 171 17.29 6.77 5.64
N VAL A 172 17.05 6.75 6.95
CA VAL A 172 17.39 5.63 7.83
C VAL A 172 16.16 5.19 8.62
N SER A 173 16.11 3.90 8.93
CA SER A 173 15.03 3.32 9.73
C SER A 173 15.58 2.26 10.68
N GLY A 174 14.89 2.04 11.78
CA GLY A 174 15.25 1.00 12.73
C GLY A 174 14.09 0.60 13.61
N TYR A 175 14.02 -0.70 13.92
CA TYR A 175 13.00 -1.26 14.77
C TYR A 175 13.49 -1.43 16.21
N SER A 176 12.61 -1.17 17.18
CA SER A 176 12.87 -1.36 18.61
C SER A 176 14.15 -0.63 19.08
N THR A 177 15.15 -1.32 19.63
CA THR A 177 16.43 -0.71 20.04
C THR A 177 17.16 -0.06 18.87
N SER A 178 17.01 -0.57 17.66
CA SER A 178 17.57 0.04 16.45
C SER A 178 16.82 1.29 16.01
N GLY A 179 15.58 1.50 16.47
CA GLY A 179 14.89 2.79 16.36
C GLY A 179 15.66 3.90 17.08
N GLY A 180 16.20 3.63 18.27
CA GLY A 180 17.14 4.54 18.95
C GLY A 180 18.43 4.78 18.16
N GLY A 181 18.93 3.74 17.47
CA GLY A 181 20.07 3.83 16.57
C GLY A 181 19.79 4.72 15.34
N ALA A 182 18.63 4.55 14.71
CA ALA A 182 18.20 5.38 13.58
C ALA A 182 18.02 6.85 14.00
N HIS A 183 17.46 7.11 15.18
CA HIS A 183 17.35 8.45 15.72
C HIS A 183 18.74 9.06 15.99
N THR A 184 19.66 8.29 16.56
CA THR A 184 21.05 8.71 16.75
C THR A 184 21.72 9.03 15.41
N ALA A 185 21.49 8.24 14.35
CA ALA A 185 22.01 8.53 13.02
C ALA A 185 21.54 9.91 12.50
N ALA A 186 20.26 10.25 12.72
CA ALA A 186 19.71 11.55 12.35
C ALA A 186 20.40 12.71 13.11
N THR A 187 20.87 12.48 14.35
CA THR A 187 21.65 13.49 15.09
C THR A 187 23.10 13.61 14.60
N MET A 188 23.67 12.52 14.08
CA MET A 188 25.06 12.46 13.63
C MET A 188 25.26 12.97 12.21
N ASP A 189 24.26 12.81 11.33
CA ASP A 189 24.34 13.23 9.92
C ASP A 189 23.11 14.04 9.51
N SER A 190 23.25 15.35 9.49
CA SER A 190 22.21 16.28 9.06
C SER A 190 21.97 16.30 7.54
N THR A 191 22.70 15.50 6.76
CA THR A 191 22.45 15.35 5.31
C THR A 191 21.40 14.28 5.00
N LEU A 192 21.02 13.48 5.99
CA LEU A 192 19.87 12.59 5.87
C LEU A 192 18.60 13.40 5.61
N LYS A 193 17.79 12.92 4.70
CA LYS A 193 16.53 13.57 4.32
C LYS A 193 15.37 13.19 5.24
N ALA A 194 15.41 11.99 5.85
CA ALA A 194 14.38 11.51 6.78
C ALA A 194 14.90 10.40 7.69
N ALA A 195 14.21 10.23 8.83
CA ALA A 195 14.33 9.05 9.67
C ALA A 195 12.93 8.48 9.96
N ILE A 196 12.80 7.14 9.97
CA ILE A 196 11.58 6.43 10.33
C ILE A 196 11.90 5.48 11.48
N LEU A 197 11.29 5.71 12.63
CA LEU A 197 11.54 4.95 13.85
C LEU A 197 10.37 3.99 14.08
N LEU A 198 10.65 2.70 13.97
CA LEU A 198 9.67 1.63 14.10
C LEU A 198 9.64 1.15 15.55
N ASN A 199 8.59 1.47 16.31
CA ASN A 199 8.44 1.16 17.74
C ASN A 199 9.75 1.38 18.52
N PRO A 200 10.38 2.57 18.50
CA PRO A 200 11.73 2.76 19.01
C PRO A 200 11.79 2.56 20.52
N ALA A 201 12.51 1.53 20.96
CA ALA A 201 12.72 1.23 22.37
C ALA A 201 13.97 1.92 22.89
N VAL A 202 13.78 2.90 23.75
CA VAL A 202 14.87 3.68 24.38
C VAL A 202 14.71 3.61 25.89
N ALA A 203 15.63 2.91 26.57
CA ALA A 203 15.51 2.64 27.99
C ALA A 203 15.70 3.87 28.89
N PHE A 204 16.48 4.88 28.44
CA PHE A 204 16.77 6.09 29.21
C PHE A 204 16.94 7.28 28.28
N LEU A 205 16.18 8.34 28.53
CA LEU A 205 16.24 9.62 27.83
C LEU A 205 16.89 10.74 28.64
N ASP A 206 17.56 10.42 29.77
CA ASP A 206 18.03 11.41 30.73
C ASP A 206 19.51 11.19 31.03
N SER A 207 20.32 12.24 30.83
CA SER A 207 21.74 12.26 31.16
C SER A 207 22.04 11.98 32.65
N LEU A 208 21.07 12.21 33.55
CA LEU A 208 21.21 11.94 34.99
C LEU A 208 21.02 10.46 35.32
N ASN A 209 20.24 9.72 34.51
CA ASN A 209 19.95 8.31 34.70
C ASN A 209 20.78 7.40 33.78
N CYS A 210 21.59 7.98 32.90
CA CYS A 210 22.50 7.31 32.01
C CYS A 210 23.93 7.33 32.60
N PRO A 211 24.32 6.34 33.41
CA PRO A 211 25.66 6.33 33.99
C PRO A 211 26.71 6.24 32.87
N PRO A 212 27.85 6.97 32.97
CA PRO A 212 28.89 6.96 31.95
C PRO A 212 29.49 5.58 31.65
N GLU A 213 29.18 4.61 32.48
CA GLU A 213 29.67 3.23 32.42
C GLU A 213 28.68 2.27 31.72
N THR A 214 27.49 2.76 31.34
CA THR A 214 26.39 1.96 30.75
C THR A 214 25.74 2.68 29.58
N ASN A 215 26.52 3.14 28.62
CA ASN A 215 26.03 3.89 27.44
C ASN A 215 25.10 3.10 26.50
N TYR A 216 24.72 1.89 26.87
CA TYR A 216 24.09 0.94 25.97
C TYR A 216 22.65 1.26 25.54
N TYR A 217 21.92 2.00 26.34
CA TYR A 217 20.48 2.26 26.13
C TYR A 217 20.08 3.71 26.42
N CYS A 218 21.03 4.62 26.35
CA CYS A 218 20.79 6.00 26.67
C CYS A 218 20.73 6.85 25.42
N LEU A 219 19.55 7.35 25.11
CA LEU A 219 19.39 8.45 24.18
C LEU A 219 19.39 9.75 25.01
N ILE A 220 20.36 10.63 24.79
CA ILE A 220 20.49 11.84 25.58
C ILE A 220 19.61 12.91 24.96
N GLU A 221 18.68 13.49 25.74
CA GLU A 221 17.72 14.54 25.33
C GLU A 221 18.36 15.66 24.52
N GLU A 222 19.51 16.16 24.98
CA GLU A 222 20.26 17.25 24.34
C GLU A 222 20.78 16.87 22.95
N HIS A 223 20.91 15.58 22.65
CA HIS A 223 21.34 15.07 21.35
C HIS A 223 20.20 14.94 20.35
N LEU A 224 18.93 15.03 20.75
CA LEU A 224 17.79 15.00 19.85
C LEU A 224 17.51 16.35 19.16
N ASN A 225 18.36 17.33 19.38
CA ASN A 225 18.28 18.62 18.71
C ASN A 225 18.87 18.53 17.29
N HIS A 226 18.09 18.04 16.33
CA HIS A 226 18.45 17.93 14.93
C HIS A 226 17.34 18.46 14.01
N ASN A 227 17.66 18.65 12.73
CA ASN A 227 16.72 19.15 11.71
C ASN A 227 16.32 18.08 10.69
N VAL A 228 16.68 16.81 10.91
CA VAL A 228 16.27 15.72 10.05
C VAL A 228 14.82 15.38 10.36
N PRO A 229 13.90 15.40 9.38
CA PRO A 229 12.51 15.02 9.57
C PRO A 229 12.38 13.61 10.15
N VAL A 230 11.51 13.43 11.15
CA VAL A 230 11.38 12.15 11.85
C VAL A 230 9.93 11.69 11.99
N LEU A 231 9.65 10.47 11.52
CA LEU A 231 8.41 9.75 11.73
C LEU A 231 8.64 8.68 12.80
N ILE A 232 7.78 8.65 13.82
CA ILE A 232 7.89 7.73 14.96
C ILE A 232 6.59 6.94 15.06
N PHE A 233 6.68 5.64 14.83
CA PHE A 233 5.58 4.70 15.08
C PHE A 233 5.69 4.11 16.47
N SER A 234 4.54 3.87 17.10
CA SER A 234 4.40 3.24 18.41
C SER A 234 3.10 2.45 18.48
N GLY A 235 3.00 1.51 19.38
CA GLY A 235 1.72 0.89 19.76
C GLY A 235 1.17 1.50 21.05
N GLU A 236 -0.16 1.48 21.21
CA GLU A 236 -0.82 1.94 22.44
C GLU A 236 -0.36 1.14 23.68
N TYR A 237 -0.05 -0.16 23.47
CA TYR A 237 0.36 -1.10 24.52
C TYR A 237 1.81 -1.56 24.34
N GLU A 238 2.75 -0.63 24.17
CA GLU A 238 4.18 -0.90 23.92
C GLU A 238 4.83 -1.89 24.90
N LEU A 239 4.32 -1.99 26.14
CA LEU A 239 4.87 -2.81 27.22
C LEU A 239 3.86 -3.83 27.71
N ASP A 240 3.17 -4.48 26.82
CA ASP A 240 2.05 -5.36 27.01
C ASP A 240 2.11 -6.30 28.24
N GLU A 241 0.94 -6.54 28.87
CA GLU A 241 0.53 -7.56 29.86
C GLU A 241 1.37 -7.75 31.15
N LEU A 242 2.64 -7.39 31.19
CA LEU A 242 3.52 -7.63 32.33
C LEU A 242 3.67 -6.45 33.29
N ILE A 243 3.17 -5.28 32.93
CA ILE A 243 3.29 -4.06 33.73
C ILE A 243 1.88 -3.54 33.99
N SER A 244 1.57 -3.35 35.28
CA SER A 244 0.27 -2.85 35.74
C SER A 244 -0.11 -1.57 34.99
N PRO A 245 -1.40 -1.39 34.60
CA PRO A 245 -1.90 -0.16 33.98
C PRO A 245 -1.64 1.13 34.77
N ASP A 246 -1.26 1.00 36.04
CA ASP A 246 -0.90 2.12 36.94
C ASP A 246 0.57 2.57 36.80
N ASP A 247 1.41 1.87 36.03
CA ASP A 247 2.81 2.24 35.79
C ASP A 247 2.95 3.13 34.53
N SER A 248 2.31 4.29 34.55
CA SER A 248 2.46 5.36 33.55
C SER A 248 3.92 5.82 33.31
N VAL A 249 4.87 5.37 34.12
CA VAL A 249 6.29 5.68 34.02
C VAL A 249 6.96 4.98 32.84
N TYR A 250 6.46 3.84 32.37
CA TYR A 250 7.15 3.06 31.34
C TYR A 250 6.68 3.39 29.91
N SER A 251 5.42 3.73 29.69
CA SER A 251 4.94 4.20 28.39
C SER A 251 5.59 5.54 27.97
N ASN A 252 5.97 6.36 28.96
CA ASN A 252 6.65 7.63 28.72
C ASN A 252 8.16 7.52 28.46
N MET A 253 8.75 6.32 28.52
CA MET A 253 10.20 6.15 28.38
C MET A 253 10.65 5.79 26.95
N TRP A 254 9.72 5.50 26.05
CA TRP A 254 10.06 4.88 24.76
C TRP A 254 9.93 5.86 23.58
N ALA A 255 8.86 5.79 22.85
CA ALA A 255 8.70 6.52 21.60
C ALA A 255 8.23 7.98 21.79
N LEU A 256 7.18 8.20 22.57
CA LEU A 256 6.59 9.53 22.75
C LEU A 256 7.57 10.60 23.31
N PRO A 257 8.44 10.30 24.31
CA PRO A 257 9.45 11.25 24.74
C PRO A 257 10.41 11.65 23.64
N GLN A 258 10.79 10.75 22.73
CA GLN A 258 11.65 11.11 21.61
C GLN A 258 10.99 12.16 20.72
N TYR A 259 9.69 12.07 20.46
CA TYR A 259 8.94 13.09 19.75
C TYR A 259 9.00 14.46 20.45
N HIS A 260 8.83 14.48 21.77
CA HIS A 260 8.83 15.73 22.54
C HIS A 260 10.20 16.42 22.62
N TYR A 261 11.30 15.67 22.54
CA TYR A 261 12.65 16.23 22.60
C TYR A 261 13.18 16.73 21.25
N VAL A 262 12.64 16.26 20.14
CA VAL A 262 12.92 16.84 18.82
C VAL A 262 12.33 18.26 18.77
N PRO A 263 13.09 19.27 18.27
CA PRO A 263 12.62 20.66 18.21
C PRO A 263 11.31 20.82 17.44
N GLU A 264 10.47 21.77 17.87
CA GLU A 264 9.23 22.13 17.16
C GLU A 264 9.47 22.72 15.76
N THR A 265 10.71 23.09 15.46
CA THR A 265 11.13 23.58 14.13
C THR A 265 11.54 22.47 13.18
N THR A 266 11.58 21.24 13.66
CA THR A 266 11.83 20.04 12.86
C THR A 266 10.51 19.40 12.53
N ASP A 267 10.30 19.04 11.29
CA ASP A 267 9.15 18.26 10.87
C ASP A 267 9.18 16.90 11.58
N LYS A 268 8.19 16.64 12.41
CA LYS A 268 8.09 15.41 13.19
C LYS A 268 6.65 14.94 13.24
N LEU A 269 6.47 13.61 13.22
CA LEU A 269 5.19 12.97 13.32
C LEU A 269 5.28 11.79 14.29
N TYR A 270 4.34 11.69 15.21
CA TYR A 270 4.14 10.58 16.11
C TYR A 270 2.81 9.90 15.80
N PHE A 271 2.88 8.62 15.47
CA PHE A 271 1.74 7.76 15.14
C PHE A 271 1.68 6.61 16.15
N GLU A 272 0.67 6.59 17.00
CA GLU A 272 0.44 5.52 17.97
C GLU A 272 -0.74 4.66 17.54
N SER A 273 -0.48 3.41 17.18
CA SER A 273 -1.50 2.46 16.70
C SER A 273 -2.44 2.03 17.83
N ALA A 274 -3.73 2.24 17.65
CA ALA A 274 -4.76 1.90 18.63
C ALA A 274 -4.90 0.38 18.81
N GLY A 275 -4.88 -0.07 20.05
CA GLY A 275 -5.03 -1.49 20.38
C GLY A 275 -3.81 -2.36 20.11
N GLU A 276 -2.73 -1.80 19.56
CA GLU A 276 -1.54 -2.53 19.15
C GLU A 276 -0.41 -2.45 20.18
N GLY A 277 0.52 -3.40 20.11
CA GLY A 277 1.70 -3.49 21.00
C GLY A 277 2.99 -3.08 20.31
N HIS A 278 4.11 -3.53 20.89
CA HIS A 278 5.47 -3.24 20.41
C HIS A 278 5.75 -3.72 18.98
N GLY A 279 4.98 -4.67 18.45
CA GLY A 279 5.12 -5.20 17.10
C GLY A 279 4.38 -4.42 16.01
N SER A 280 3.63 -3.36 16.33
CA SER A 280 2.71 -2.69 15.40
C SER A 280 3.34 -2.23 14.09
N SER A 281 4.64 -1.85 14.09
CA SER A 281 5.37 -1.41 12.90
C SER A 281 6.53 -2.34 12.52
N SER A 282 6.56 -3.59 12.99
CA SER A 282 7.63 -4.54 12.66
C SER A 282 7.64 -4.94 11.19
N PHE A 283 6.54 -4.78 10.48
CA PHE A 283 6.38 -5.01 9.03
C PHE A 283 5.42 -3.95 8.44
N PRO A 284 5.44 -3.73 7.10
CA PRO A 284 4.54 -2.79 6.46
C PRO A 284 3.09 -3.29 6.51
N ASN A 285 2.18 -2.50 7.05
CA ASN A 285 0.77 -2.84 7.11
C ASN A 285 -0.09 -1.58 7.16
N GLY A 286 -1.23 -1.59 6.47
CA GLY A 286 -2.27 -0.56 6.49
C GLY A 286 -1.74 0.88 6.57
N ASP A 287 -2.33 1.69 7.45
CA ASP A 287 -1.95 3.10 7.63
C ASP A 287 -0.46 3.30 7.98
N ILE A 288 0.19 2.33 8.65
CA ILE A 288 1.61 2.41 8.99
C ILE A 288 2.47 2.39 7.71
N ALA A 289 2.15 1.50 6.77
CA ALA A 289 2.84 1.41 5.48
C ALA A 289 2.62 2.69 4.65
N ASP A 290 1.37 3.18 4.61
CA ASP A 290 0.99 4.38 3.86
C ASP A 290 1.70 5.63 4.40
N PHE A 291 1.72 5.82 5.72
CA PHE A 291 2.42 6.95 6.36
C PHE A 291 3.93 6.89 6.17
N ALA A 292 4.52 5.70 6.27
CA ALA A 292 5.95 5.50 6.02
C ALA A 292 6.33 5.83 4.56
N LEU A 293 5.51 5.36 3.61
CA LEU A 293 5.70 5.65 2.18
C LEU A 293 5.52 7.14 1.87
N ALA A 294 4.44 7.75 2.36
CA ALA A 294 4.17 9.17 2.21
C ALA A 294 5.31 10.03 2.78
N TRP A 295 5.86 9.62 3.94
CA TRP A 295 7.02 10.28 4.55
C TRP A 295 8.25 10.25 3.64
N LEU A 296 8.56 9.09 3.04
CA LEU A 296 9.69 8.98 2.10
C LEU A 296 9.44 9.78 0.82
N LYS A 297 8.25 9.73 0.25
CA LYS A 297 7.92 10.50 -0.96
C LYS A 297 8.05 12.00 -0.69
N LYS A 298 7.53 12.49 0.44
CA LYS A 298 7.66 13.91 0.80
C LYS A 298 9.11 14.36 0.94
N TYR A 299 9.93 13.64 1.70
CA TYR A 299 11.26 14.12 2.06
C TYR A 299 12.41 13.64 1.16
N LEU A 300 12.28 12.47 0.53
CA LEU A 300 13.30 11.94 -0.36
C LEU A 300 13.09 12.35 -1.81
N LEU A 301 11.83 12.54 -2.24
CA LEU A 301 11.48 12.95 -3.60
C LEU A 301 11.07 14.42 -3.68
N ASP A 302 11.08 15.14 -2.55
CA ASP A 302 10.62 16.53 -2.42
C ASP A 302 9.15 16.71 -2.93
N ASP A 303 8.29 15.69 -2.73
CA ASP A 303 6.89 15.72 -3.16
C ASP A 303 5.97 16.21 -2.05
N ASP A 304 5.69 17.52 -2.05
CA ASP A 304 4.83 18.16 -1.06
C ASP A 304 3.36 17.75 -1.16
N SER A 305 2.95 17.04 -2.19
CA SER A 305 1.57 16.56 -2.33
C SER A 305 1.16 15.59 -1.22
N TYR A 306 2.14 14.89 -0.64
CA TYR A 306 1.92 13.99 0.50
C TYR A 306 1.73 14.70 1.84
N CYS A 307 1.93 16.02 1.89
CA CYS A 307 1.85 16.78 3.14
C CYS A 307 0.46 16.71 3.77
N GLU A 308 -0.59 16.96 3.02
CA GLU A 308 -1.97 16.96 3.51
C GLU A 308 -2.37 15.61 4.13
N PHE A 309 -1.94 14.50 3.53
CA PHE A 309 -2.13 13.17 4.09
C PHE A 309 -1.43 13.01 5.44
N LEU A 310 -0.19 13.50 5.56
CA LEU A 310 0.65 13.32 6.75
C LEU A 310 0.20 14.16 7.96
N ILE A 311 -0.72 15.10 7.80
CA ILE A 311 -1.27 15.87 8.92
C ILE A 311 -2.63 15.33 9.41
N GLU A 312 -3.22 14.37 8.71
CA GLU A 312 -4.51 13.78 9.05
C GLU A 312 -4.34 12.52 9.90
N ALA A 313 -4.98 12.52 11.08
CA ALA A 313 -4.95 11.37 11.98
C ALA A 313 -5.88 10.26 11.47
N PRO A 314 -5.39 9.07 11.10
CA PRO A 314 -6.26 7.96 10.72
C PRO A 314 -6.99 7.37 11.93
N GLN A 315 -8.10 6.65 11.67
CA GLN A 315 -8.90 6.04 12.74
C GLN A 315 -8.17 4.92 13.49
N SER A 316 -7.12 4.38 12.91
CA SER A 316 -6.25 3.36 13.51
C SER A 316 -5.33 3.88 14.61
N THR A 317 -5.33 5.21 14.89
CA THR A 317 -4.47 5.81 15.90
C THR A 317 -5.18 6.04 17.23
N SER A 318 -4.51 5.73 18.35
CA SER A 318 -4.88 6.16 19.71
C SER A 318 -4.31 7.55 20.03
N GLN A 319 -3.14 7.87 19.47
CA GLN A 319 -2.53 9.20 19.57
C GLN A 319 -1.83 9.56 18.26
N PHE A 320 -2.02 10.80 17.82
CA PHE A 320 -1.40 11.35 16.61
C PHE A 320 -0.94 12.78 16.88
N LEU A 321 0.35 13.05 16.66
CA LEU A 321 0.95 14.36 16.88
C LEU A 321 1.85 14.72 15.71
N THR A 322 1.77 15.95 15.21
CA THR A 322 2.67 16.40 14.15
C THR A 322 2.98 17.89 14.27
N THR A 323 4.14 18.30 13.77
CA THR A 323 4.54 19.71 13.60
C THR A 323 4.45 20.14 12.14
N LEU A 324 4.03 19.25 11.23
CA LEU A 324 3.95 19.59 9.82
C LEU A 324 2.90 20.67 9.58
N GLU A 325 3.27 21.66 8.74
CA GLU A 325 2.38 22.68 8.23
C GLU A 325 2.37 22.59 6.70
N CYS A 326 1.22 22.28 6.11
CA CYS A 326 1.07 22.12 4.69
C CYS A 326 0.67 23.44 4.03
N ASN A 327 1.40 23.82 2.99
CA ASN A 327 1.15 25.04 2.22
C ASN A 327 0.75 24.71 0.77
N SER A 328 0.41 23.46 0.47
CA SER A 328 0.11 23.04 -0.90
C SER A 328 -1.22 23.60 -1.37
N THR A 329 -1.21 24.24 -2.54
CA THR A 329 -2.40 24.63 -3.30
C THR A 329 -2.52 23.70 -4.50
N ILE A 330 -2.72 22.40 -4.26
CA ILE A 330 -2.94 21.46 -5.37
C ILE A 330 -4.30 21.76 -5.97
N GLU A 331 -4.34 22.11 -7.26
CA GLU A 331 -5.60 22.17 -8.02
C GLU A 331 -5.92 20.74 -8.50
N TRP A 332 -6.74 20.05 -7.73
CA TRP A 332 -7.15 18.69 -8.05
C TRP A 332 -7.98 18.64 -9.33
N ASN A 333 -7.63 17.73 -10.22
CA ASN A 333 -8.34 17.46 -11.46
C ASN A 333 -8.58 15.96 -11.58
N PHE A 334 -9.82 15.51 -11.42
CA PHE A 334 -10.18 14.11 -11.53
C PHE A 334 -11.53 13.93 -12.24
N SER A 335 -11.72 12.74 -12.81
CA SER A 335 -12.90 12.43 -13.59
C SER A 335 -13.33 10.97 -13.40
N ILE A 336 -14.61 10.71 -13.67
CA ILE A 336 -15.14 9.36 -13.83
C ILE A 336 -15.66 9.18 -15.26
N SER A 337 -15.51 7.97 -15.81
CA SER A 337 -16.01 7.62 -17.14
C SER A 337 -17.53 7.45 -17.16
N GLU A 338 -18.11 7.43 -18.36
CA GLU A 338 -19.45 6.88 -18.55
C GLU A 338 -19.50 5.42 -18.11
N PRO A 339 -20.63 4.98 -17.49
CA PRO A 339 -20.74 3.65 -16.93
C PRO A 339 -20.81 2.55 -18.01
N ILE A 340 -20.16 1.44 -17.76
CA ILE A 340 -20.38 0.16 -18.45
C ILE A 340 -21.31 -0.67 -17.56
N ILE A 341 -22.47 -1.09 -18.09
CA ILE A 341 -23.47 -1.82 -17.30
C ILE A 341 -23.60 -3.24 -17.85
N GLU A 342 -23.44 -4.23 -16.97
CA GLU A 342 -23.67 -5.64 -17.26
C GLU A 342 -24.86 -6.15 -16.45
N VAL A 343 -25.75 -6.90 -17.10
CA VAL A 343 -26.96 -7.47 -16.47
C VAL A 343 -26.71 -8.93 -16.12
N PHE A 344 -27.04 -9.30 -14.89
CA PHE A 344 -26.98 -10.67 -14.39
C PHE A 344 -28.40 -11.21 -14.16
N GLY A 345 -28.90 -11.94 -15.12
CA GLY A 345 -30.25 -12.54 -15.15
C GLY A 345 -30.35 -13.63 -16.19
N ASP A 346 -31.57 -14.20 -16.39
CA ASP A 346 -31.82 -15.26 -17.35
C ASP A 346 -31.85 -14.76 -18.81
N ASP A 347 -31.96 -13.46 -19.00
CA ASP A 347 -31.89 -12.75 -20.28
C ASP A 347 -31.00 -11.49 -20.13
N ASP A 348 -30.73 -10.82 -21.23
CA ASP A 348 -29.89 -9.59 -21.20
C ASP A 348 -30.69 -8.34 -20.76
N GLN A 349 -31.79 -8.52 -20.02
CA GLN A 349 -32.66 -7.44 -19.50
C GLN A 349 -32.61 -7.42 -17.97
N TRP A 350 -32.58 -6.22 -17.41
CA TRP A 350 -32.65 -6.06 -15.96
C TRP A 350 -34.12 -6.21 -15.50
N ASN A 351 -34.43 -7.38 -14.99
CA ASN A 351 -35.78 -7.69 -14.52
C ASN A 351 -35.90 -7.49 -13.00
N PRO A 352 -37.11 -7.38 -12.45
CA PRO A 352 -37.33 -7.34 -11.02
C PRO A 352 -36.69 -8.54 -10.30
N GLY A 353 -35.79 -8.27 -9.36
CA GLY A 353 -35.02 -9.27 -8.63
C GLY A 353 -33.65 -9.58 -9.22
N ASP A 354 -33.36 -9.13 -10.43
CA ASP A 354 -32.04 -9.28 -11.05
C ASP A 354 -31.04 -8.25 -10.55
N MET A 355 -29.76 -8.54 -10.77
CA MET A 355 -28.64 -7.68 -10.45
C MET A 355 -28.04 -7.09 -11.74
N ILE A 356 -27.55 -5.87 -11.64
CA ILE A 356 -26.60 -5.29 -12.60
C ILE A 356 -25.27 -4.97 -11.91
N SER A 357 -24.17 -5.05 -12.65
CA SER A 357 -22.93 -4.37 -12.28
C SER A 357 -22.79 -3.08 -13.06
N ILE A 358 -22.27 -2.08 -12.40
CA ILE A 358 -21.96 -0.76 -12.98
C ILE A 358 -20.49 -0.54 -12.79
N GLU A 359 -19.74 -0.50 -13.89
CA GLU A 359 -18.31 -0.32 -13.92
C GLU A 359 -17.97 1.07 -14.47
N MET A 360 -17.08 1.80 -13.83
CA MET A 360 -16.59 3.11 -14.26
C MET A 360 -15.10 3.23 -13.98
N ASP A 361 -14.37 3.94 -14.83
CA ASP A 361 -12.99 4.32 -14.55
C ASP A 361 -12.95 5.65 -13.81
N PHE A 362 -12.29 5.67 -12.67
CA PHE A 362 -11.97 6.86 -11.93
C PHE A 362 -10.51 7.23 -12.17
N CYS A 363 -10.25 8.47 -12.61
CA CYS A 363 -8.92 8.92 -13.01
C CYS A 363 -8.50 10.16 -12.21
N ASN A 364 -7.28 10.15 -11.69
CA ASN A 364 -6.59 11.32 -11.19
C ASN A 364 -5.83 11.98 -12.34
N ASN A 365 -6.37 13.05 -12.90
CA ASN A 365 -5.76 13.81 -14.02
C ASN A 365 -4.94 15.02 -13.52
N THR A 366 -4.60 15.06 -12.25
CA THR A 366 -3.77 16.13 -11.68
C THR A 366 -2.34 15.96 -12.16
N ASP A 367 -1.68 17.03 -12.57
CA ASP A 367 -0.33 16.99 -13.11
C ASP A 367 0.70 16.47 -12.09
N THR A 368 0.47 16.77 -10.81
CA THR A 368 1.28 16.31 -9.66
C THR A 368 0.36 16.11 -8.47
N GLY A 369 0.60 15.10 -7.68
CA GLY A 369 -0.13 14.86 -6.45
C GLY A 369 -0.68 13.45 -6.35
N HIS A 370 -0.51 12.87 -5.18
CA HIS A 370 -1.15 11.62 -4.78
C HIS A 370 -2.49 11.92 -4.14
N MET A 371 -3.54 11.27 -4.61
CA MET A 371 -4.89 11.43 -4.08
C MET A 371 -5.14 10.34 -3.04
N TYR A 372 -5.40 10.75 -1.80
CA TYR A 372 -5.65 9.83 -0.69
C TYR A 372 -7.13 9.57 -0.52
N TYR A 373 -7.46 8.31 -0.21
CA TYR A 373 -8.83 7.83 -0.01
C TYR A 373 -9.81 8.41 -1.03
N PRO A 374 -9.46 8.39 -2.34
CA PRO A 374 -10.41 8.77 -3.34
C PRO A 374 -11.52 7.72 -3.42
N GLY A 375 -12.70 8.15 -3.78
CA GLY A 375 -13.84 7.27 -3.89
C GLY A 375 -14.84 7.72 -4.92
N VAL A 376 -15.75 6.82 -5.26
CA VAL A 376 -16.92 7.13 -6.09
C VAL A 376 -18.17 6.76 -5.31
N ILE A 377 -19.09 7.71 -5.22
CA ILE A 377 -20.41 7.48 -4.62
C ILE A 377 -21.43 7.30 -5.72
N LEU A 378 -22.15 6.20 -5.69
CA LEU A 378 -23.27 5.91 -6.56
C LEU A 378 -24.58 6.08 -5.81
N ASN A 379 -25.46 6.94 -6.31
CA ASN A 379 -26.81 7.11 -5.80
C ASN A 379 -27.86 6.74 -6.85
N SER A 380 -29.02 6.30 -6.36
CA SER A 380 -30.22 6.10 -7.16
C SER A 380 -31.34 6.98 -6.62
N ASP A 381 -32.15 7.53 -7.50
CA ASP A 381 -33.34 8.31 -7.15
C ASP A 381 -34.53 7.43 -6.72
N SER A 382 -34.38 6.12 -6.77
CA SER A 382 -35.45 5.16 -6.57
C SER A 382 -35.28 4.31 -5.31
N SER A 383 -36.32 4.26 -4.49
CA SER A 383 -36.41 3.36 -3.32
C SER A 383 -36.64 1.89 -3.70
N ILE A 384 -36.82 1.58 -4.99
CA ILE A 384 -37.04 0.23 -5.52
C ILE A 384 -35.75 -0.41 -6.06
N THR A 385 -34.61 0.18 -5.78
CA THR A 385 -33.28 -0.40 -6.04
C THR A 385 -32.48 -0.50 -4.75
N SER A 386 -31.63 -1.51 -4.68
CA SER A 386 -30.69 -1.70 -3.57
C SER A 386 -29.27 -1.71 -4.13
N ILE A 387 -28.46 -0.72 -3.76
CA ILE A 387 -27.03 -0.67 -4.06
C ILE A 387 -26.32 -1.39 -2.90
N VAL A 388 -25.54 -2.43 -3.18
CA VAL A 388 -24.89 -3.27 -2.14
C VAL A 388 -23.92 -2.45 -1.31
N ASN A 389 -23.10 -1.64 -1.97
CA ASN A 389 -22.21 -0.67 -1.36
C ASN A 389 -22.24 0.56 -2.26
N ASN A 390 -22.81 1.63 -1.80
CA ASN A 390 -22.97 2.85 -2.62
C ASN A 390 -21.71 3.73 -2.63
N HIS A 391 -20.66 3.31 -1.93
CA HIS A 391 -19.40 4.03 -1.85
C HIS A 391 -18.25 3.06 -2.14
N TYR A 392 -17.52 3.32 -3.20
CA TYR A 392 -16.32 2.56 -3.57
C TYR A 392 -15.09 3.38 -3.22
N TRP A 393 -14.29 2.90 -2.27
CA TRP A 393 -13.07 3.53 -1.81
C TRP A 393 -11.84 2.92 -2.47
N LEU A 394 -10.87 3.79 -2.79
CA LEU A 394 -9.51 3.43 -3.16
C LEU A 394 -8.57 3.94 -2.05
N TYR A 395 -7.51 3.22 -1.78
CA TYR A 395 -6.52 3.65 -0.77
C TYR A 395 -5.73 4.86 -1.23
N GLY A 396 -5.44 4.97 -2.53
CA GLY A 396 -4.78 6.11 -3.11
C GLY A 396 -4.69 6.02 -4.63
N MET A 397 -4.38 7.14 -5.26
CA MET A 397 -4.16 7.24 -6.71
C MET A 397 -3.07 8.24 -7.01
N ASP A 398 -2.04 7.80 -7.70
CA ASP A 398 -0.99 8.69 -8.22
C ASP A 398 -1.51 9.59 -9.35
N SER A 399 -0.80 10.68 -9.64
CA SER A 399 -1.09 11.53 -10.79
C SER A 399 -1.09 10.72 -12.09
N ASP A 400 -1.94 11.12 -13.05
CA ASP A 400 -2.10 10.46 -14.35
C ASP A 400 -2.44 8.96 -14.27
N SER A 401 -3.08 8.51 -13.18
CA SER A 401 -3.53 7.12 -13.00
C SER A 401 -5.05 6.98 -13.02
N CYS A 402 -5.53 5.80 -13.39
CA CYS A 402 -6.95 5.44 -13.38
C CYS A 402 -7.15 4.09 -12.69
N ASN A 403 -8.22 3.97 -11.93
CA ASN A 403 -8.68 2.72 -11.34
C ASN A 403 -10.14 2.46 -11.71
N THR A 404 -10.47 1.21 -11.94
CA THR A 404 -11.84 0.80 -12.22
C THR A 404 -12.62 0.60 -10.92
N VAL A 405 -13.77 1.23 -10.79
CA VAL A 405 -14.71 1.09 -9.67
C VAL A 405 -15.92 0.29 -10.09
N LEU A 406 -16.42 -0.59 -9.21
CA LEU A 406 -17.49 -1.53 -9.51
C LEU A 406 -18.60 -1.46 -8.46
N PHE A 407 -19.86 -1.30 -8.92
CA PHE A 407 -21.04 -1.34 -8.07
C PHE A 407 -21.98 -2.47 -8.47
N SER A 408 -22.60 -3.08 -7.47
CA SER A 408 -23.68 -4.07 -7.67
C SER A 408 -25.02 -3.49 -7.24
N VAL A 409 -26.00 -3.52 -8.13
CA VAL A 409 -27.34 -2.95 -7.89
C VAL A 409 -28.40 -4.00 -8.18
N PHE A 410 -29.32 -4.19 -7.24
CA PHE A 410 -30.47 -5.09 -7.38
C PHE A 410 -31.75 -4.29 -7.64
N ALA A 411 -32.55 -4.77 -8.57
CA ALA A 411 -33.93 -4.32 -8.73
C ALA A 411 -34.83 -5.01 -7.70
N ASP A 412 -35.74 -4.26 -7.05
CA ASP A 412 -36.69 -4.86 -6.12
C ASP A 412 -37.63 -5.81 -6.85
N SER A 413 -37.81 -7.01 -6.31
CA SER A 413 -38.69 -8.04 -6.88
C SER A 413 -40.18 -7.65 -6.88
N THR A 414 -40.56 -6.58 -6.20
CA THR A 414 -41.92 -6.05 -6.15
C THR A 414 -42.27 -5.09 -7.29
N ILE A 415 -41.31 -4.73 -8.14
CA ILE A 415 -41.52 -3.89 -9.32
C ILE A 415 -42.53 -4.57 -10.24
N ASN A 416 -43.61 -3.88 -10.59
CA ASN A 416 -44.75 -4.43 -11.34
C ASN A 416 -45.08 -3.65 -12.61
N GLU A 417 -44.25 -2.70 -13.00
CA GLU A 417 -44.32 -1.94 -14.25
C GLU A 417 -42.90 -1.60 -14.73
N ASP A 418 -42.73 -1.48 -16.05
CA ASP A 418 -41.47 -1.04 -16.63
C ASP A 418 -41.06 0.32 -16.04
N THR A 419 -39.88 0.40 -15.46
CA THR A 419 -39.45 1.58 -14.69
C THR A 419 -38.06 1.99 -15.13
N LEU A 420 -37.89 3.29 -15.40
CA LEU A 420 -36.58 3.89 -15.67
C LEU A 420 -35.96 4.36 -14.35
N ILE A 421 -34.80 3.81 -14.01
CA ILE A 421 -34.05 4.20 -12.80
C ILE A 421 -32.99 5.20 -13.17
N SER A 422 -32.94 6.32 -12.45
CA SER A 422 -31.90 7.33 -12.59
C SER A 422 -30.81 7.11 -11.55
N PHE A 423 -29.57 7.17 -12.00
CA PHE A 423 -28.38 7.07 -11.18
C PHE A 423 -27.57 8.36 -11.28
N SER A 424 -26.89 8.68 -10.21
CA SER A 424 -25.87 9.72 -10.18
C SER A 424 -24.61 9.17 -9.51
N ALA A 425 -23.48 9.22 -10.21
CA ALA A 425 -22.18 8.87 -9.69
C ALA A 425 -21.31 10.12 -9.60
N TYR A 426 -20.67 10.35 -8.49
CA TYR A 426 -19.74 11.46 -8.33
C TYR A 426 -18.49 11.02 -7.59
N PRO A 427 -17.32 11.46 -8.07
CA PRO A 427 -16.07 11.19 -7.41
C PRO A 427 -15.83 12.15 -6.25
N GLU A 428 -15.16 11.66 -5.23
CA GLU A 428 -14.66 12.46 -4.12
C GLU A 428 -13.21 12.10 -3.79
N ALA A 429 -12.50 13.04 -3.18
CA ALA A 429 -11.14 12.85 -2.70
C ALA A 429 -11.00 13.42 -1.28
N LEU A 430 -9.95 13.00 -0.58
CA LEU A 430 -9.61 13.48 0.75
C LEU A 430 -10.66 13.15 1.82
N ASN A 431 -11.18 11.91 1.79
CA ASN A 431 -12.04 11.37 2.87
C ASN A 431 -13.22 12.26 3.27
N CYS A 432 -14.04 12.65 2.30
CA CYS A 432 -15.18 13.54 2.47
C CYS A 432 -16.19 13.14 3.57
N GLN A 433 -16.26 11.86 3.95
CA GLN A 433 -17.18 11.40 4.99
C GLN A 433 -16.76 11.84 6.40
N ASN A 434 -15.45 11.90 6.64
CA ASN A 434 -14.91 12.19 7.97
C ASN A 434 -14.48 13.65 8.13
N GLN A 435 -14.10 14.32 7.05
CA GLN A 435 -13.62 15.70 7.05
C GLN A 435 -14.22 16.53 5.89
N PRO A 436 -15.52 16.84 5.95
CA PRO A 436 -16.24 17.52 4.85
C PRO A 436 -15.69 18.91 4.51
N GLU A 437 -14.93 19.54 5.38
CA GLU A 437 -14.26 20.84 5.15
C GLU A 437 -13.07 20.76 4.18
N TYR A 438 -12.45 19.60 4.04
CA TYR A 438 -11.33 19.37 3.11
C TYR A 438 -11.75 18.59 1.87
N CYS A 439 -13.02 18.21 1.80
CA CYS A 439 -13.57 17.41 0.73
C CYS A 439 -13.52 18.11 -0.63
N ILE A 440 -13.04 17.37 -1.62
CA ILE A 440 -13.06 17.80 -3.02
C ILE A 440 -13.98 16.87 -3.79
N ASN A 441 -15.01 17.42 -4.40
CA ASN A 441 -15.95 16.69 -5.24
C ASN A 441 -15.69 17.00 -6.71
N GLY A 442 -15.73 15.97 -7.56
CA GLY A 442 -15.66 16.14 -9.01
C GLY A 442 -17.02 16.23 -9.69
N ASP A 443 -16.99 16.27 -11.00
CA ASP A 443 -18.20 16.37 -11.82
C ASP A 443 -19.03 15.09 -11.72
N THR A 444 -20.34 15.26 -11.55
CA THR A 444 -21.30 14.17 -11.41
C THR A 444 -21.68 13.61 -12.78
N VAL A 445 -21.58 12.30 -12.96
CA VAL A 445 -22.11 11.58 -14.12
C VAL A 445 -23.51 11.07 -13.80
N ASN A 446 -24.49 11.48 -14.61
CA ASN A 446 -25.88 11.06 -14.48
C ASN A 446 -26.26 10.15 -15.64
N PHE A 447 -26.88 9.01 -15.34
CA PHE A 447 -27.32 8.05 -16.33
C PHE A 447 -28.63 7.38 -15.90
N ASN A 448 -29.30 6.73 -16.87
CA ASN A 448 -30.53 6.03 -16.59
C ASN A 448 -30.45 4.60 -17.12
N PHE A 449 -31.02 3.64 -16.39
CA PHE A 449 -31.09 2.27 -16.82
C PHE A 449 -32.49 1.66 -16.54
N PRO A 450 -33.12 0.97 -17.51
CA PRO A 450 -34.49 0.47 -17.34
C PRO A 450 -34.54 -0.86 -16.60
N VAL A 451 -35.47 -0.98 -15.65
CA VAL A 451 -35.98 -2.26 -15.15
C VAL A 451 -37.18 -2.64 -16.01
N VAL A 452 -37.14 -3.81 -16.62
CA VAL A 452 -38.16 -4.28 -17.56
C VAL A 452 -38.85 -5.52 -17.01
N LEU A 453 -40.17 -5.56 -17.05
CA LEU A 453 -40.92 -6.74 -16.63
C LEU A 453 -40.73 -7.92 -17.62
N GLN A 454 -40.40 -9.08 -17.08
CA GLN A 454 -40.42 -10.30 -17.86
C GLN A 454 -41.88 -10.70 -18.15
N TYR A 455 -42.44 -10.23 -19.24
CA TYR A 455 -43.75 -10.75 -19.71
C TYR A 455 -43.58 -12.14 -20.30
N ALA A 456 -44.22 -13.14 -19.72
CA ALA A 456 -44.34 -14.48 -20.31
C ALA A 456 -44.84 -14.34 -21.76
N SER A 457 -43.91 -14.41 -22.66
CA SER A 457 -43.93 -14.24 -24.11
C SER A 457 -45.30 -14.31 -24.83
N ASN A 458 -45.69 -13.19 -25.43
CA ASN A 458 -46.26 -13.16 -26.79
C ASN A 458 -46.26 -11.79 -27.49
N ASN A 459 -45.38 -10.87 -27.13
CA ASN A 459 -45.18 -9.67 -27.96
C ASN A 459 -43.71 -9.32 -28.06
N ASN A 460 -43.15 -9.46 -29.26
CA ASN A 460 -41.87 -8.94 -29.68
C ASN A 460 -41.85 -7.41 -29.49
N LEU A 461 -41.44 -6.93 -28.33
CA LEU A 461 -40.83 -5.60 -28.22
C LEU A 461 -39.34 -5.78 -28.50
N ASN A 462 -39.01 -5.67 -29.79
CA ASN A 462 -37.63 -5.66 -30.26
C ASN A 462 -36.93 -4.38 -29.71
N LEU A 463 -36.29 -4.49 -28.57
CA LEU A 463 -35.24 -3.54 -28.19
C LEU A 463 -34.01 -3.92 -29.01
N PHE A 464 -33.89 -3.33 -30.21
CA PHE A 464 -32.73 -3.49 -31.07
C PHE A 464 -31.61 -2.58 -30.56
N PRO A 465 -30.32 -3.02 -30.64
CA PRO A 465 -29.20 -2.11 -30.43
C PRO A 465 -29.36 -0.87 -31.30
N ILE A 466 -28.99 0.28 -30.78
CA ILE A 466 -29.10 1.55 -31.52
C ILE A 466 -27.79 1.90 -32.25
N HIS A 467 -26.70 1.19 -31.95
CA HIS A 467 -25.39 1.36 -32.58
C HIS A 467 -24.77 0.01 -32.96
N PHE A 468 -23.91 0.01 -33.99
CA PHE A 468 -23.02 -1.12 -34.25
C PHE A 468 -21.89 -1.10 -33.23
N THR A 469 -21.76 -2.18 -32.46
CA THR A 469 -20.73 -2.28 -31.42
C THR A 469 -20.07 -3.66 -31.52
N LEU A 470 -18.75 -3.71 -31.35
CA LEU A 470 -18.01 -4.94 -31.08
C LEU A 470 -17.42 -4.81 -29.69
N HIS A 471 -17.90 -5.66 -28.79
CA HIS A 471 -17.45 -5.69 -27.40
C HIS A 471 -16.10 -6.40 -27.26
N GLN A 472 -15.39 -6.12 -26.19
CA GLN A 472 -14.18 -6.85 -25.84
C GLN A 472 -14.52 -8.33 -25.61
N ASN A 473 -13.66 -9.22 -26.08
CA ASN A 473 -13.85 -10.64 -25.86
C ASN A 473 -13.65 -11.01 -24.40
N TYR A 474 -14.51 -11.89 -23.87
CA TYR A 474 -14.42 -12.36 -22.49
C TYR A 474 -14.51 -13.91 -22.44
N PRO A 475 -13.66 -14.55 -21.60
CA PRO A 475 -12.57 -13.99 -20.83
C PRO A 475 -11.41 -13.47 -21.70
N ASN A 476 -10.63 -12.51 -21.21
CA ASN A 476 -9.39 -12.04 -21.82
C ASN A 476 -8.41 -11.64 -20.70
N PRO A 477 -7.29 -12.37 -20.49
CA PRO A 477 -6.82 -13.53 -21.27
C PRO A 477 -7.77 -14.74 -21.22
N PHE A 478 -7.72 -15.62 -22.23
CA PHE A 478 -8.61 -16.78 -22.35
C PHE A 478 -7.84 -18.09 -22.46
N ASN A 479 -8.46 -19.23 -21.97
CA ASN A 479 -7.87 -20.57 -22.06
C ASN A 479 -8.96 -21.66 -22.10
N PRO A 480 -9.17 -22.39 -23.18
CA PRO A 480 -8.79 -22.09 -24.56
C PRO A 480 -9.83 -21.24 -25.29
N THR A 481 -10.96 -20.88 -24.66
CA THR A 481 -12.16 -20.36 -25.31
C THR A 481 -12.46 -18.93 -24.82
N THR A 482 -12.87 -18.07 -25.75
CA THR A 482 -13.40 -16.74 -25.47
C THR A 482 -14.65 -16.46 -26.28
N THR A 483 -15.52 -15.57 -25.81
CA THR A 483 -16.75 -15.14 -26.48
C THR A 483 -16.60 -13.68 -26.93
N LEU A 484 -16.89 -13.42 -28.21
CA LEU A 484 -17.03 -12.09 -28.77
C LEU A 484 -18.51 -11.74 -28.84
N LYS A 485 -18.93 -10.65 -28.21
CA LYS A 485 -20.29 -10.10 -28.30
C LYS A 485 -20.29 -8.93 -29.28
N TYR A 486 -21.37 -8.72 -30.03
CA TYR A 486 -21.55 -7.61 -30.95
C TYR A 486 -23.00 -7.27 -31.18
N ASP A 487 -23.27 -6.02 -31.52
CA ASP A 487 -24.60 -5.46 -31.58
C ASP A 487 -24.89 -4.99 -33.00
N LEU A 488 -26.08 -5.37 -33.49
CA LEU A 488 -26.56 -5.01 -34.83
C LEU A 488 -27.84 -4.20 -34.72
N PRO A 489 -27.81 -2.87 -34.94
CA PRO A 489 -29.02 -2.03 -34.89
C PRO A 489 -29.97 -2.32 -36.04
N GLU A 490 -29.49 -2.89 -37.13
CA GLU A 490 -30.26 -3.27 -38.31
C GLU A 490 -29.72 -4.57 -38.96
N ASP A 491 -30.50 -5.20 -39.79
CA ASP A 491 -30.09 -6.39 -40.54
C ASP A 491 -28.84 -6.05 -41.38
N SER A 492 -27.75 -6.78 -41.15
CA SER A 492 -26.43 -6.40 -41.68
C SER A 492 -25.62 -7.63 -42.11
N PHE A 493 -24.73 -7.42 -43.07
CA PHE A 493 -23.70 -8.40 -43.35
C PHE A 493 -22.57 -8.28 -42.33
N VAL A 494 -22.30 -9.36 -41.60
CA VAL A 494 -21.27 -9.39 -40.53
C VAL A 494 -20.08 -10.18 -41.02
N ASP A 495 -18.88 -9.62 -40.88
CA ASP A 495 -17.59 -10.29 -41.11
C ASP A 495 -16.71 -10.08 -39.85
N ILE A 496 -16.58 -11.14 -39.03
CA ILE A 496 -15.72 -11.15 -37.84
C ILE A 496 -14.55 -12.07 -38.14
N THR A 497 -13.37 -11.45 -38.32
CA THR A 497 -12.12 -12.13 -38.67
C THR A 497 -11.06 -11.88 -37.63
N VAL A 498 -10.41 -12.94 -37.15
CA VAL A 498 -9.27 -12.86 -36.22
C VAL A 498 -7.98 -12.79 -37.02
N TYR A 499 -7.10 -11.87 -36.63
CA TYR A 499 -5.78 -11.66 -37.24
C TYR A 499 -4.68 -11.90 -36.20
N ASP A 500 -3.52 -12.33 -36.64
CA ASP A 500 -2.30 -12.33 -35.85
C ASP A 500 -1.67 -10.91 -35.79
N MET A 501 -0.63 -10.74 -34.99
CA MET A 501 0.07 -9.46 -34.85
C MET A 501 0.78 -9.00 -36.14
N LEU A 502 0.92 -9.88 -37.14
CA LEU A 502 1.49 -9.59 -38.44
C LEU A 502 0.44 -9.22 -39.49
N GLY A 503 -0.86 -9.28 -39.10
CA GLY A 503 -1.99 -9.00 -39.99
C GLY A 503 -2.44 -10.20 -40.85
N ASN A 504 -1.97 -11.41 -40.56
CA ASN A 504 -2.43 -12.62 -41.28
C ASN A 504 -3.74 -13.10 -40.65
N VAL A 505 -4.67 -13.56 -41.51
CA VAL A 505 -5.93 -14.15 -41.06
C VAL A 505 -5.67 -15.45 -40.32
N VAL A 506 -6.11 -15.53 -39.06
CA VAL A 506 -6.08 -16.73 -38.24
C VAL A 506 -7.36 -17.51 -38.41
N ASN A 507 -8.52 -16.87 -38.20
CA ASN A 507 -9.81 -17.51 -38.29
C ASN A 507 -10.89 -16.52 -38.78
N ASN A 508 -11.88 -17.00 -39.48
CA ASN A 508 -13.08 -16.25 -39.84
C ASN A 508 -14.27 -16.81 -39.06
N LEU A 509 -14.66 -16.12 -38.00
CA LEU A 509 -15.66 -16.60 -37.03
C LEU A 509 -17.09 -16.41 -37.54
N VAL A 510 -17.35 -15.32 -38.25
CA VAL A 510 -18.67 -15.01 -38.83
C VAL A 510 -18.47 -14.36 -40.19
N LYS A 511 -19.21 -14.82 -41.20
CA LYS A 511 -19.21 -14.20 -42.52
C LYS A 511 -20.56 -14.44 -43.19
N THR A 512 -21.61 -13.74 -42.74
CA THR A 512 -22.98 -13.98 -43.21
C THR A 512 -23.87 -12.75 -42.91
N ASN A 513 -25.02 -12.71 -43.59
CA ASN A 513 -26.08 -11.77 -43.23
C ASN A 513 -26.74 -12.24 -41.93
N GLN A 514 -26.88 -11.31 -41.01
CA GLN A 514 -27.57 -11.52 -39.72
C GLN A 514 -28.64 -10.46 -39.51
N SER A 515 -29.72 -10.88 -38.83
CA SER A 515 -30.75 -9.93 -38.38
C SER A 515 -30.25 -9.03 -37.29
N SER A 516 -30.86 -7.86 -37.15
CA SER A 516 -30.65 -6.95 -36.01
C SER A 516 -30.79 -7.68 -34.67
N GLY A 517 -30.13 -7.16 -33.65
CA GLY A 517 -30.12 -7.68 -32.29
C GLY A 517 -28.73 -7.90 -31.72
N TYR A 518 -28.67 -8.28 -30.44
CA TYR A 518 -27.45 -8.66 -29.74
C TYR A 518 -26.98 -10.03 -30.19
N LYS A 519 -25.70 -10.15 -30.50
CA LYS A 519 -25.11 -11.36 -31.08
C LYS A 519 -23.85 -11.77 -30.32
N SER A 520 -23.54 -13.05 -30.38
CA SER A 520 -22.27 -13.55 -29.87
C SER A 520 -21.72 -14.69 -30.74
N VAL A 521 -20.39 -14.82 -30.74
CA VAL A 521 -19.69 -15.93 -31.35
C VAL A 521 -18.54 -16.37 -30.44
N GLN A 522 -18.38 -17.67 -30.32
CA GLN A 522 -17.31 -18.23 -29.49
C GLN A 522 -16.12 -18.62 -30.38
N TRP A 523 -14.90 -18.31 -29.87
CA TRP A 523 -13.66 -18.74 -30.47
C TRP A 523 -12.81 -19.54 -29.47
N ASN A 524 -12.28 -20.66 -29.93
CA ASN A 524 -11.50 -21.62 -29.13
C ASN A 524 -9.99 -21.53 -29.35
N GLY A 525 -9.50 -20.41 -29.88
CA GLY A 525 -8.07 -20.18 -30.11
C GLY A 525 -7.50 -20.92 -31.33
N THR A 526 -8.33 -21.54 -32.16
CA THR A 526 -7.86 -22.31 -33.34
C THR A 526 -7.92 -21.49 -34.64
N ASN A 527 -7.10 -21.88 -35.60
CA ASN A 527 -7.14 -21.34 -36.96
C ASN A 527 -8.30 -21.98 -37.81
N ASN A 528 -8.46 -21.54 -39.05
CA ASN A 528 -9.46 -22.10 -39.99
C ASN A 528 -9.30 -23.61 -40.28
N GLN A 529 -8.21 -24.25 -39.87
CA GLN A 529 -7.94 -25.68 -40.04
C GLN A 529 -8.17 -26.46 -38.75
N GLY A 530 -8.53 -25.77 -37.64
CA GLY A 530 -8.80 -26.36 -36.34
C GLY A 530 -7.54 -26.65 -35.50
N GLU A 531 -6.40 -26.05 -35.86
CA GLU A 531 -5.09 -26.18 -35.18
C GLU A 531 -4.83 -25.03 -34.24
#